data_14fda60a6f191cae18f50bea0d253610
#
_entry.id   14fda60a6f191cae18f50bea0d253610
#
_cell.length_a   1.000
_cell.length_b   1.000
_cell.length_c   1.000
_cell.angle_alpha   90.00
_cell.angle_beta   90.00
_cell.angle_gamma   90.00
#
_symmetry.space_group_name_H-M   'P 1'
#
loop_
_entity.id
_entity.type
_entity.pdbx_description
1 polymer ?
#
loop_
_entity_poly.entity_id
_entity_poly.type
_entity_poly.pdbx_seq_one_letter_code
_entity_poly.pdbx_strand_id
1 'polypeptide(L)'
;MGYSRPDGTCGARVERNLKGRTILLLGLASLLFGCEGRLSSDEAGLLDAVAFVTGGQQEGAQPHGSESRWRRTVDGSEVRYDSIRENAGFGEANDPHRDSRHVKVSVSISSPQKCVFKTVTMTAYSKGTSQQSFQAPSSETTTFDFNKVQRLDIEDGDRPSVVVEGKGWRCTDGKCQDKTTIAISAPRADDLPRVIESKRRAIDFVKKACPGAAR
;
A
#
# COMPACT_ATOMS: atom_id res chain seq x y z
N MET A 1 -28.73 -24.31 -4.88
CA MET A 1 -28.33 -23.97 -3.51
C MET A 1 -27.87 -22.52 -3.53
N GLY A 2 -28.75 -21.63 -3.07
CA GLY A 2 -28.51 -20.18 -3.16
C GLY A 2 -27.79 -19.69 -1.90
N TYR A 3 -26.69 -18.98 -2.08
CA TYR A 3 -26.01 -18.23 -1.02
C TYR A 3 -26.54 -16.80 -1.00
N SER A 4 -27.29 -16.46 0.03
CA SER A 4 -27.70 -15.07 0.35
C SER A 4 -26.54 -14.32 0.97
N ARG A 5 -26.20 -13.15 0.42
CA ARG A 5 -25.29 -12.17 1.02
C ARG A 5 -26.02 -11.42 2.13
N PRO A 6 -25.42 -11.16 3.30
CA PRO A 6 -25.97 -10.20 4.23
C PRO A 6 -25.49 -8.79 3.88
N ASP A 7 -26.42 -7.96 3.40
CA ASP A 7 -26.20 -6.52 3.24
C ASP A 7 -26.23 -5.87 4.63
N GLY A 8 -25.04 -5.51 5.12
CA GLY A 8 -24.87 -4.77 6.37
C GLY A 8 -25.11 -3.27 6.16
N THR A 9 -26.38 -2.84 6.10
CA THR A 9 -26.73 -1.42 6.16
C THR A 9 -26.73 -0.97 7.62
N CYS A 10 -25.82 -0.08 8.01
CA CYS A 10 -25.95 0.74 9.21
C CYS A 10 -27.09 1.74 9.03
N GLY A 11 -28.31 1.32 9.31
CA GLY A 11 -29.50 2.17 9.32
C GLY A 11 -29.93 2.43 10.76
N ALA A 12 -29.61 3.60 11.28
CA ALA A 12 -30.21 4.09 12.52
C ALA A 12 -31.67 4.44 12.28
N ARG A 13 -32.60 3.56 12.64
CA ARG A 13 -34.03 3.81 12.65
C ARG A 13 -34.37 4.65 13.87
N VAL A 14 -34.54 5.95 13.69
CA VAL A 14 -35.09 6.84 14.73
C VAL A 14 -36.62 6.71 14.71
N GLU A 15 -37.19 5.92 15.60
CA GLU A 15 -38.63 5.98 15.90
C GLU A 15 -38.91 7.17 16.81
N ARG A 16 -39.61 8.19 16.26
CA ARG A 16 -40.18 9.27 17.04
C ARG A 16 -41.48 8.78 17.70
N ASN A 17 -41.44 8.59 19.02
CA ASN A 17 -42.65 8.54 19.80
C ASN A 17 -42.70 9.75 20.72
N LEU A 18 -43.53 10.71 20.38
CA LEU A 18 -43.87 11.86 21.22
C LEU A 18 -44.99 11.48 22.15
N LYS A 19 -44.74 11.45 23.46
CA LYS A 19 -45.68 11.92 24.51
C LYS A 19 -45.03 11.85 25.88
N GLY A 20 -45.02 12.98 26.61
CA GLY A 20 -44.81 12.96 28.07
C GLY A 20 -43.61 13.81 28.54
N ARG A 21 -43.94 14.99 29.09
CA ARG A 21 -43.08 15.91 29.86
C ARG A 21 -42.33 15.19 30.94
N THR A 22 -41.00 15.36 31.02
CA THR A 22 -40.29 15.66 32.30
C THR A 22 -38.85 15.98 31.90
N ILE A 23 -38.42 17.18 32.28
CA ILE A 23 -37.04 17.69 32.13
C ILE A 23 -36.20 16.98 33.17
N LEU A 24 -35.22 16.18 32.72
CA LEU A 24 -34.09 15.78 33.53
C LEU A 24 -32.82 15.95 32.70
N LEU A 25 -32.04 16.98 33.05
CA LEU A 25 -30.69 17.22 32.59
C LEU A 25 -29.78 16.05 33.01
N LEU A 26 -29.52 15.14 32.15
CA LEU A 26 -28.47 14.14 32.31
C LEU A 26 -27.60 14.09 31.09
N GLY A 27 -26.32 14.27 31.33
CA GLY A 27 -25.21 14.45 30.43
C GLY A 27 -25.26 13.61 29.17
N LEU A 28 -25.14 14.30 28.03
CA LEU A 28 -24.75 13.69 26.75
C LEU A 28 -23.30 13.22 26.86
N ALA A 29 -23.10 12.02 27.36
CA ALA A 29 -21.93 11.24 27.02
C ALA A 29 -22.14 10.77 25.59
N SER A 30 -21.67 11.54 24.62
CA SER A 30 -21.56 11.12 23.23
C SER A 30 -20.62 9.93 23.18
N LEU A 31 -21.17 8.75 23.22
CA LEU A 31 -20.50 7.55 22.80
C LEU A 31 -20.20 7.70 21.30
N LEU A 32 -19.07 8.33 21.00
CA LEU A 32 -18.39 8.20 19.72
C LEU A 32 -17.93 6.73 19.61
N PHE A 33 -18.86 5.84 19.30
CA PHE A 33 -18.49 4.60 18.66
C PHE A 33 -17.91 4.99 17.32
N GLY A 34 -16.57 5.13 17.30
CA GLY A 34 -15.84 5.20 16.06
C GLY A 34 -16.18 3.95 15.27
N CYS A 35 -16.96 4.12 14.21
CA CYS A 35 -16.95 3.15 13.13
C CYS A 35 -15.49 3.09 12.68
N GLU A 36 -14.74 2.07 13.09
CA GLU A 36 -13.48 1.74 12.48
C GLU A 36 -13.77 1.57 10.99
N GLY A 37 -13.39 2.60 10.21
CA GLY A 37 -13.76 2.71 8.81
C GLY A 37 -13.12 1.57 8.03
N ARG A 38 -13.93 0.57 7.70
CA ARG A 38 -13.55 -0.40 6.66
C ARG A 38 -13.40 0.37 5.35
N LEU A 39 -12.24 0.19 4.70
CA LEU A 39 -12.03 0.70 3.34
C LEU A 39 -13.17 0.23 2.41
N SER A 40 -13.70 1.15 1.62
CA SER A 40 -14.52 0.81 0.47
C SER A 40 -13.67 0.08 -0.59
N SER A 41 -14.32 -0.61 -1.52
CA SER A 41 -13.63 -1.29 -2.62
C SER A 41 -12.80 -0.31 -3.47
N ASP A 42 -13.30 0.91 -3.66
CA ASP A 42 -12.63 1.93 -4.46
C ASP A 42 -11.41 2.52 -3.73
N GLU A 43 -11.51 2.74 -2.42
CA GLU A 43 -10.38 3.17 -1.59
C GLU A 43 -9.30 2.10 -1.53
N ALA A 44 -9.67 0.84 -1.30
CA ALA A 44 -8.74 -0.28 -1.33
C ALA A 44 -8.07 -0.41 -2.71
N GLY A 45 -8.84 -0.25 -3.80
CA GLY A 45 -8.33 -0.27 -5.16
C GLY A 45 -7.33 0.87 -5.44
N LEU A 46 -7.56 2.06 -4.87
CA LEU A 46 -6.61 3.18 -4.99
C LEU A 46 -5.31 2.90 -4.23
N LEU A 47 -5.38 2.34 -3.02
CA LEU A 47 -4.19 1.93 -2.28
C LEU A 47 -3.39 0.86 -3.04
N ASP A 48 -4.08 -0.12 -3.66
CA ASP A 48 -3.46 -1.14 -4.50
C ASP A 48 -2.74 -0.52 -5.71
N ALA A 49 -3.40 0.41 -6.40
CA ALA A 49 -2.81 1.10 -7.54
C ALA A 49 -1.56 1.90 -7.15
N VAL A 50 -1.62 2.64 -6.04
CA VAL A 50 -0.46 3.39 -5.53
C VAL A 50 0.66 2.42 -5.12
N ALA A 51 0.38 1.36 -4.37
CA ALA A 51 1.38 0.35 -4.00
C ALA A 51 2.06 -0.25 -5.24
N PHE A 52 1.25 -0.58 -6.27
CA PHE A 52 1.78 -1.12 -7.51
C PHE A 52 2.63 -0.09 -8.27
N VAL A 53 2.17 1.15 -8.41
CA VAL A 53 2.89 2.21 -9.11
C VAL A 53 4.21 2.55 -8.42
N THR A 54 4.22 2.71 -7.09
CA THR A 54 5.37 3.22 -6.33
C THR A 54 6.34 2.15 -5.85
N GLY A 55 5.89 0.91 -5.66
CA GLY A 55 6.70 -0.16 -5.07
C GLY A 55 6.60 -1.50 -5.78
N GLY A 56 5.74 -1.63 -6.80
CA GLY A 56 5.57 -2.88 -7.54
C GLY A 56 4.79 -3.97 -6.80
N GLN A 57 4.18 -3.66 -5.65
CA GLN A 57 3.37 -4.61 -4.90
C GLN A 57 2.07 -4.88 -5.65
N GLN A 58 1.79 -6.15 -5.91
CA GLN A 58 0.55 -6.64 -6.50
C GLN A 58 0.29 -8.05 -5.97
N GLU A 59 -0.96 -8.32 -5.58
CA GLU A 59 -1.35 -9.66 -5.11
C GLU A 59 -1.01 -10.75 -6.12
N GLY A 60 -0.39 -11.82 -5.64
CA GLY A 60 -0.01 -12.96 -6.46
C GLY A 60 1.19 -12.71 -7.39
N ALA A 61 1.66 -11.46 -7.54
CA ALA A 61 2.88 -11.18 -8.29
C ALA A 61 4.11 -11.68 -7.52
N GLN A 62 5.08 -12.21 -8.25
CA GLN A 62 6.34 -12.63 -7.69
C GLN A 62 7.35 -11.49 -7.79
N PRO A 63 7.86 -10.96 -6.66
CA PRO A 63 8.93 -9.98 -6.69
C PRO A 63 10.18 -10.56 -7.39
N HIS A 64 10.95 -9.74 -8.06
CA HIS A 64 12.20 -10.17 -8.69
C HIS A 64 13.12 -10.80 -7.63
N GLY A 65 13.68 -11.97 -7.93
CA GLY A 65 14.56 -12.72 -7.01
C GLY A 65 13.84 -13.34 -5.80
N SER A 66 12.50 -13.41 -5.81
CA SER A 66 11.72 -13.96 -4.70
C SER A 66 11.19 -15.35 -5.02
N GLU A 67 11.20 -16.22 -4.01
CA GLU A 67 10.53 -17.54 -4.06
C GLU A 67 9.04 -17.44 -3.74
N SER A 68 8.63 -16.40 -2.98
CA SER A 68 7.25 -16.19 -2.58
C SER A 68 6.60 -15.07 -3.38
N ARG A 69 5.28 -15.20 -3.53
CA ARG A 69 4.43 -14.17 -4.13
C ARG A 69 3.96 -13.19 -3.08
N TRP A 70 3.65 -11.96 -3.49
CA TRP A 70 3.00 -10.99 -2.63
C TRP A 70 1.65 -11.53 -2.17
N ARG A 71 1.43 -11.54 -0.86
CA ARG A 71 0.15 -11.83 -0.22
C ARG A 71 -0.46 -10.51 0.24
N ARG A 72 -1.64 -10.21 -0.25
CA ARG A 72 -2.40 -9.01 0.09
C ARG A 72 -3.37 -9.30 1.24
N THR A 73 -3.47 -8.38 2.18
CA THR A 73 -4.51 -8.34 3.23
C THR A 73 -5.05 -6.92 3.35
N VAL A 74 -6.30 -6.79 3.81
CA VAL A 74 -6.91 -5.51 4.15
C VAL A 74 -7.19 -5.55 5.65
N ASP A 75 -6.66 -4.57 6.37
CA ASP A 75 -6.81 -4.45 7.82
C ASP A 75 -7.24 -3.03 8.17
N GLY A 76 -8.51 -2.86 8.56
CA GLY A 76 -9.09 -1.55 8.83
C GLY A 76 -8.98 -0.61 7.64
N SER A 77 -8.19 0.46 7.78
CA SER A 77 -7.94 1.50 6.78
C SER A 77 -6.64 1.31 5.98
N GLU A 78 -6.02 0.14 6.08
CA GLU A 78 -4.75 -0.17 5.43
C GLU A 78 -4.88 -1.35 4.47
N VAL A 79 -4.06 -1.33 3.41
CA VAL A 79 -3.75 -2.51 2.60
C VAL A 79 -2.32 -2.91 2.88
N ARG A 80 -2.10 -4.20 3.13
CA ARG A 80 -0.78 -4.75 3.45
C ARG A 80 -0.39 -5.83 2.46
N TYR A 81 0.89 -5.82 2.10
CA TYR A 81 1.54 -6.81 1.26
C TYR A 81 2.69 -7.46 2.00
N ASP A 82 2.71 -8.79 2.06
CA ASP A 82 3.76 -9.58 2.68
C ASP A 82 4.43 -10.50 1.65
N SER A 83 5.76 -10.58 1.69
CA SER A 83 6.55 -11.50 0.86
C SER A 83 7.81 -11.94 1.60
N ILE A 84 8.32 -13.12 1.26
CA ILE A 84 9.63 -13.62 1.70
C ILE A 84 10.48 -13.82 0.44
N ARG A 85 11.71 -13.30 0.44
CA ARG A 85 12.65 -13.41 -0.67
C ARG A 85 14.01 -13.89 -0.18
N GLU A 86 14.86 -14.35 -1.08
CA GLU A 86 16.25 -14.59 -0.76
C GLU A 86 16.97 -13.28 -0.39
N ASN A 87 17.89 -13.38 0.55
CA ASN A 87 18.78 -12.28 0.89
C ASN A 87 19.95 -12.26 -0.12
N ALA A 88 20.01 -11.21 -0.93
CA ALA A 88 21.09 -11.04 -1.92
C ALA A 88 22.48 -10.91 -1.28
N GLY A 89 22.55 -10.45 -0.03
CA GLY A 89 23.79 -10.34 0.75
C GLY A 89 24.22 -11.63 1.44
N PHE A 90 23.43 -12.72 1.34
CA PHE A 90 23.76 -13.98 2.00
C PHE A 90 25.16 -14.48 1.62
N GLY A 91 26.00 -14.65 2.64
CA GLY A 91 27.40 -15.08 2.44
C GLY A 91 28.39 -13.97 2.09
N GLU A 92 27.99 -12.74 1.83
CA GLU A 92 28.90 -11.62 1.60
C GLU A 92 29.61 -11.19 2.91
N ALA A 93 30.92 -10.99 2.85
CA ALA A 93 31.75 -10.74 4.06
C ALA A 93 31.34 -9.47 4.83
N ASN A 94 30.86 -8.45 4.11
CA ASN A 94 30.51 -7.14 4.68
C ASN A 94 29.01 -6.96 4.95
N ASP A 95 28.17 -7.97 4.65
CA ASP A 95 26.74 -7.90 4.95
C ASP A 95 26.53 -8.17 6.45
N PRO A 96 25.95 -7.24 7.24
CA PRO A 96 25.62 -7.47 8.64
C PRO A 96 24.64 -8.64 8.84
N HIS A 97 23.94 -9.03 7.79
CA HIS A 97 23.00 -10.16 7.77
C HIS A 97 23.50 -11.34 6.93
N ARG A 98 24.82 -11.47 6.73
CA ARG A 98 25.44 -12.49 5.89
C ARG A 98 25.02 -13.92 6.19
N ASP A 99 24.63 -14.20 7.44
CA ASP A 99 24.17 -15.51 7.87
C ASP A 99 22.65 -15.69 7.65
N SER A 100 21.95 -14.63 7.21
CA SER A 100 20.51 -14.63 6.97
C SER A 100 20.22 -14.94 5.51
N ARG A 101 19.61 -16.10 5.25
CA ARG A 101 19.27 -16.50 3.87
C ARG A 101 18.01 -15.85 3.33
N HIS A 102 17.08 -15.50 4.20
CA HIS A 102 15.77 -15.00 3.79
C HIS A 102 15.49 -13.62 4.38
N VAL A 103 14.74 -12.82 3.64
CA VAL A 103 14.25 -11.51 4.04
C VAL A 103 12.74 -11.51 3.94
N LYS A 104 12.06 -11.28 5.07
CA LYS A 104 10.62 -11.00 5.08
C LYS A 104 10.41 -9.51 4.89
N VAL A 105 9.62 -9.15 3.89
CA VAL A 105 9.23 -7.77 3.61
C VAL A 105 7.72 -7.66 3.78
N SER A 106 7.30 -6.67 4.58
CA SER A 106 5.90 -6.29 4.78
C SER A 106 5.75 -4.82 4.43
N VAL A 107 4.81 -4.50 3.55
CA VAL A 107 4.51 -3.12 3.14
C VAL A 107 3.05 -2.84 3.45
N SER A 108 2.80 -1.94 4.41
CA SER A 108 1.47 -1.41 4.69
C SER A 108 1.31 -0.08 3.98
N ILE A 109 0.13 0.16 3.39
CA ILE A 109 -0.21 1.42 2.75
C ILE A 109 -1.57 1.92 3.26
N SER A 110 -1.63 3.19 3.61
CA SER A 110 -2.82 3.90 4.06
C SER A 110 -2.90 5.28 3.42
N SER A 111 -4.08 5.90 3.47
CA SER A 111 -4.31 7.26 2.96
C SER A 111 -4.79 8.17 4.10
N PRO A 112 -3.88 8.86 4.83
CA PRO A 112 -4.26 9.75 5.91
C PRO A 112 -5.03 10.99 5.44
N GLN A 113 -4.86 11.37 4.18
CA GLN A 113 -5.54 12.49 3.53
C GLN A 113 -5.77 12.17 2.06
N LYS A 114 -6.72 12.84 1.42
CA LYS A 114 -6.99 12.66 -0.01
C LYS A 114 -5.71 12.88 -0.82
N CYS A 115 -5.34 11.85 -1.60
CA CYS A 115 -4.15 11.82 -2.47
C CYS A 115 -2.80 11.96 -1.73
N VAL A 116 -2.80 11.75 -0.43
CA VAL A 116 -1.58 11.58 0.38
C VAL A 116 -1.57 10.15 0.89
N PHE A 117 -0.53 9.40 0.55
CA PHE A 117 -0.39 8.00 0.91
C PHE A 117 0.84 7.82 1.79
N LYS A 118 0.69 7.01 2.82
CA LYS A 118 1.78 6.64 3.73
C LYS A 118 2.05 5.15 3.57
N THR A 119 3.29 4.79 3.27
CA THR A 119 3.75 3.41 3.32
C THR A 119 4.66 3.20 4.51
N VAL A 120 4.49 2.07 5.17
CA VAL A 120 5.43 1.57 6.18
C VAL A 120 6.00 0.25 5.66
N THR A 121 7.27 0.24 5.35
CA THR A 121 8.00 -0.96 4.93
C THR A 121 8.72 -1.54 6.13
N MET A 122 8.40 -2.77 6.49
CA MET A 122 9.10 -3.53 7.52
C MET A 122 9.95 -4.60 6.87
N THR A 123 11.21 -4.67 7.24
CA THR A 123 12.18 -5.65 6.75
C THR A 123 12.74 -6.44 7.92
N ALA A 124 12.59 -7.77 7.87
CA ALA A 124 13.14 -8.67 8.88
C ALA A 124 13.99 -9.75 8.20
N TYR A 125 15.18 -9.96 8.70
CA TYR A 125 16.11 -10.97 8.22
C TYR A 125 15.94 -12.27 8.99
N SER A 126 16.08 -13.41 8.33
CA SER A 126 16.00 -14.72 8.97
C SER A 126 17.14 -14.88 9.98
N LYS A 127 16.89 -15.66 11.04
CA LYS A 127 17.97 -16.12 11.94
C LYS A 127 18.66 -17.30 11.25
N GLY A 128 19.85 -17.04 10.71
CA GLY A 128 20.58 -18.01 9.90
C GLY A 128 19.78 -18.38 8.63
N THR A 129 19.77 -19.66 8.29
CA THR A 129 19.12 -20.18 7.07
C THR A 129 17.64 -20.52 7.24
N SER A 130 17.04 -20.32 8.42
CA SER A 130 15.65 -20.71 8.71
C SER A 130 14.65 -19.69 8.19
N GLN A 131 13.59 -20.13 7.50
CA GLN A 131 12.44 -19.31 7.13
C GLN A 131 11.40 -19.16 8.26
N GLN A 132 11.59 -19.85 9.39
CA GLN A 132 10.59 -19.87 10.48
C GLN A 132 10.89 -18.84 11.57
N SER A 133 12.11 -18.35 11.64
CA SER A 133 12.54 -17.41 12.68
C SER A 133 13.23 -16.20 12.08
N PHE A 134 12.70 -15.01 12.40
CA PHE A 134 13.24 -13.73 11.92
C PHE A 134 13.75 -12.89 13.09
N GLN A 135 14.71 -12.02 12.80
CA GLN A 135 15.17 -10.97 13.70
C GLN A 135 14.07 -9.91 13.87
N ALA A 136 14.22 -9.01 14.84
CA ALA A 136 13.36 -7.85 14.97
C ALA A 136 13.38 -7.03 13.66
N PRO A 137 12.22 -6.63 13.13
CA PRO A 137 12.16 -5.88 11.87
C PRO A 137 12.72 -4.47 12.04
N SER A 138 13.42 -3.99 11.02
CA SER A 138 13.60 -2.56 10.78
C SER A 138 12.39 -2.00 10.06
N SER A 139 12.10 -0.70 10.22
CA SER A 139 11.00 -0.04 9.54
C SER A 139 11.45 1.24 8.86
N GLU A 140 10.89 1.51 7.68
CA GLU A 140 11.05 2.75 6.93
C GLU A 140 9.66 3.30 6.63
N THR A 141 9.48 4.60 6.80
CA THR A 141 8.22 5.28 6.48
C THR A 141 8.42 6.20 5.27
N THR A 142 7.61 6.00 4.24
CA THR A 142 7.59 6.88 3.07
C THR A 142 6.20 7.49 2.91
N THR A 143 6.13 8.80 2.68
CA THR A 143 4.92 9.52 2.33
C THR A 143 4.98 9.93 0.86
N PHE A 144 3.89 9.70 0.13
CA PHE A 144 3.69 10.10 -1.26
C PHE A 144 2.54 11.12 -1.32
N ASP A 145 2.82 12.33 -1.72
CA ASP A 145 1.82 13.39 -1.88
C ASP A 145 1.55 13.63 -3.36
N PHE A 146 0.52 12.95 -3.88
CA PHE A 146 0.12 13.05 -5.28
C PHE A 146 -0.52 14.40 -5.64
N ASN A 147 -0.88 15.23 -4.66
CA ASN A 147 -1.30 16.61 -4.92
C ASN A 147 -0.14 17.48 -5.42
N LYS A 148 1.11 17.08 -5.15
CA LYS A 148 2.33 17.77 -5.57
C LYS A 148 2.93 17.23 -6.88
N VAL A 149 2.38 16.13 -7.40
CA VAL A 149 2.89 15.49 -8.61
C VAL A 149 2.53 16.33 -9.83
N GLN A 150 3.52 16.65 -10.64
CA GLN A 150 3.40 17.40 -11.90
C GLN A 150 3.50 16.48 -13.12
N ARG A 151 4.21 15.36 -12.97
CA ARG A 151 4.37 14.34 -14.01
C ARG A 151 4.31 12.96 -13.37
N LEU A 152 3.46 12.09 -13.91
CA LEU A 152 3.37 10.69 -13.56
C LEU A 152 3.17 9.92 -14.86
N ASP A 153 4.21 9.24 -15.34
CA ASP A 153 4.18 8.60 -16.66
C ASP A 153 5.13 7.40 -16.73
N ILE A 154 5.05 6.65 -17.82
CA ILE A 154 6.01 5.60 -18.14
C ILE A 154 6.95 6.11 -19.22
N GLU A 155 8.25 6.06 -18.96
CA GLU A 155 9.28 6.19 -19.98
C GLU A 155 9.57 4.82 -20.56
N ASP A 156 9.27 4.67 -21.85
CA ASP A 156 9.56 3.47 -22.64
C ASP A 156 11.04 3.47 -23.04
N GLY A 157 11.63 2.30 -23.26
CA GLY A 157 13.03 2.12 -23.68
C GLY A 157 13.53 0.73 -23.28
N ASP A 158 14.84 0.54 -23.37
CA ASP A 158 15.51 -0.72 -22.99
C ASP A 158 15.28 -1.07 -21.52
N ARG A 159 15.06 -0.05 -20.68
CA ARG A 159 14.72 -0.18 -19.27
C ARG A 159 13.51 0.69 -18.94
N PRO A 160 12.30 0.20 -19.24
CA PRO A 160 11.08 0.96 -18.99
C PRO A 160 10.95 1.30 -17.49
N SER A 161 10.46 2.49 -17.22
CA SER A 161 10.37 2.98 -15.84
C SER A 161 9.16 3.89 -15.64
N VAL A 162 8.61 3.89 -14.43
CA VAL A 162 7.66 4.92 -13.98
C VAL A 162 8.46 6.12 -13.53
N VAL A 163 8.18 7.27 -14.13
CA VAL A 163 8.76 8.56 -13.74
C VAL A 163 7.73 9.38 -13.02
N VAL A 164 8.08 9.85 -11.83
CA VAL A 164 7.25 10.74 -11.03
C VAL A 164 8.06 11.98 -10.70
N GLU A 165 7.52 13.15 -11.04
CA GLU A 165 8.13 14.44 -10.77
C GLU A 165 7.13 15.36 -10.07
N GLY A 166 7.60 16.10 -9.06
CA GLY A 166 6.81 17.06 -8.28
C GLY A 166 7.56 17.49 -7.03
N LYS A 167 7.50 18.77 -6.67
CA LYS A 167 8.26 19.31 -5.56
C LYS A 167 7.88 18.68 -4.23
N GLY A 168 8.80 17.88 -3.63
CA GLY A 168 8.59 17.22 -2.36
C GLY A 168 7.44 16.21 -2.37
N TRP A 169 7.18 15.55 -3.50
CA TRP A 169 6.09 14.59 -3.64
C TRP A 169 6.32 13.29 -2.88
N ARG A 170 7.59 12.89 -2.69
CA ARG A 170 7.99 11.70 -1.95
C ARG A 170 8.93 12.09 -0.82
N CYS A 171 8.57 11.69 0.42
CA CYS A 171 9.42 11.92 1.59
C CYS A 171 9.62 10.60 2.34
N THR A 172 10.88 10.19 2.53
CA THR A 172 11.26 9.01 3.31
C THR A 172 12.03 9.47 4.55
N ASP A 173 11.52 9.14 5.73
CA ASP A 173 12.12 9.51 7.02
C ASP A 173 12.52 11.00 7.09
N GLY A 174 11.64 11.87 6.57
CA GLY A 174 11.83 13.34 6.57
C GLY A 174 12.69 13.87 5.42
N LYS A 175 13.29 13.03 4.59
CA LYS A 175 14.04 13.44 3.40
C LYS A 175 13.14 13.40 2.18
N CYS A 176 12.92 14.55 1.55
CA CYS A 176 12.02 14.66 0.40
C CYS A 176 12.78 14.67 -0.94
N GLN A 177 12.13 14.13 -1.95
CA GLN A 177 12.61 14.05 -3.33
C GLN A 177 11.59 14.68 -4.27
N ASP A 178 12.10 15.35 -5.31
CA ASP A 178 11.29 16.02 -6.32
C ASP A 178 11.11 15.15 -7.57
N LYS A 179 11.99 14.18 -7.78
CA LYS A 179 11.95 13.23 -8.90
C LYS A 179 12.28 11.83 -8.42
N THR A 180 11.55 10.85 -8.93
CA THR A 180 11.84 9.44 -8.70
C THR A 180 11.61 8.67 -10.00
N THR A 181 12.55 7.78 -10.32
CA THR A 181 12.45 6.83 -11.43
C THR A 181 12.38 5.42 -10.84
N ILE A 182 11.31 4.69 -11.15
CA ILE A 182 11.04 3.36 -10.62
C ILE A 182 11.10 2.38 -11.79
N ALA A 183 12.13 1.56 -11.84
CA ALA A 183 12.29 0.57 -12.90
C ALA A 183 11.09 -0.39 -12.94
N ILE A 184 10.61 -0.69 -14.14
CA ILE A 184 9.58 -1.71 -14.35
C ILE A 184 10.31 -3.02 -14.66
N SER A 185 10.07 -4.02 -13.83
CA SER A 185 10.62 -5.36 -14.02
C SER A 185 9.51 -6.39 -14.07
N ALA A 186 9.76 -7.48 -14.77
CA ALA A 186 8.90 -8.64 -14.82
C ALA A 186 9.72 -9.90 -14.50
N PRO A 187 9.10 -10.97 -13.96
CA PRO A 187 9.79 -12.23 -13.67
C PRO A 187 10.39 -12.86 -14.92
N ARG A 188 9.76 -12.64 -16.07
CA ARG A 188 10.20 -13.11 -17.40
C ARG A 188 10.15 -11.93 -18.38
N ALA A 189 11.05 -11.92 -19.35
CA ALA A 189 11.08 -10.88 -20.38
C ALA A 189 9.75 -10.78 -21.16
N ASP A 190 9.13 -11.93 -21.46
CA ASP A 190 7.87 -12.02 -22.21
C ASP A 190 6.67 -11.44 -21.43
N ASP A 191 6.77 -11.34 -20.11
CA ASP A 191 5.73 -10.75 -19.25
C ASP A 191 5.84 -9.21 -19.17
N LEU A 192 6.96 -8.63 -19.57
CA LEU A 192 7.24 -7.19 -19.44
C LEU A 192 6.17 -6.32 -20.12
N PRO A 193 5.72 -6.57 -21.35
CA PRO A 193 4.67 -5.76 -21.98
C PRO A 193 3.36 -5.77 -21.17
N ARG A 194 2.98 -6.91 -20.61
CA ARG A 194 1.78 -7.04 -19.75
C ARG A 194 1.93 -6.22 -18.47
N VAL A 195 3.12 -6.24 -17.85
CA VAL A 195 3.39 -5.47 -16.63
C VAL A 195 3.33 -3.98 -16.92
N ILE A 196 3.92 -3.52 -18.03
CA ILE A 196 3.85 -2.14 -18.49
C ILE A 196 2.41 -1.68 -18.66
N GLU A 197 1.60 -2.47 -19.39
CA GLU A 197 0.19 -2.15 -19.62
C GLU A 197 -0.60 -2.10 -18.30
N SER A 198 -0.33 -3.00 -17.37
CA SER A 198 -0.95 -2.98 -16.05
C SER A 198 -0.53 -1.75 -15.24
N LYS A 199 0.73 -1.31 -15.37
CA LYS A 199 1.21 -0.07 -14.76
C LYS A 199 0.52 1.16 -15.36
N ARG A 200 0.32 1.22 -16.69
CA ARG A 200 -0.42 2.31 -17.35
C ARG A 200 -1.83 2.42 -16.78
N ARG A 201 -2.57 1.33 -16.70
CA ARG A 201 -3.92 1.32 -16.10
C ARG A 201 -3.93 1.78 -14.65
N ALA A 202 -2.94 1.36 -13.85
CA ALA A 202 -2.83 1.82 -12.46
C ALA A 202 -2.51 3.32 -12.37
N ILE A 203 -1.64 3.83 -13.23
CA ILE A 203 -1.33 5.26 -13.34
C ILE A 203 -2.58 6.06 -13.72
N ASP A 204 -3.34 5.63 -14.72
CA ASP A 204 -4.58 6.28 -15.15
C ASP A 204 -5.61 6.31 -14.02
N PHE A 205 -5.72 5.22 -13.26
CA PHE A 205 -6.59 5.15 -12.10
C PHE A 205 -6.17 6.14 -11.01
N VAL A 206 -4.87 6.22 -10.70
CA VAL A 206 -4.32 7.19 -9.74
C VAL A 206 -4.55 8.63 -10.21
N LYS A 207 -4.29 8.94 -11.50
CA LYS A 207 -4.54 10.27 -12.09
C LYS A 207 -6.00 10.67 -11.99
N LYS A 208 -6.93 9.74 -12.25
CA LYS A 208 -8.37 9.98 -12.15
C LYS A 208 -8.80 10.25 -10.70
N ALA A 209 -8.26 9.51 -9.74
CA ALA A 209 -8.58 9.67 -8.32
C ALA A 209 -7.92 10.91 -7.71
N CYS A 210 -6.71 11.24 -8.20
CA CYS A 210 -5.86 12.33 -7.72
C CYS A 210 -5.59 13.34 -8.85
N PRO A 211 -6.48 14.28 -9.14
CA PRO A 211 -6.36 15.21 -10.27
C PRO A 211 -5.10 16.08 -10.26
N GLY A 212 -4.46 16.26 -9.09
CA GLY A 212 -3.16 16.91 -8.98
C GLY A 212 -2.05 16.21 -9.76
N ALA A 213 -2.13 14.87 -9.88
CA ALA A 213 -1.18 14.04 -10.61
C ALA A 213 -1.41 13.99 -12.14
N ALA A 214 -2.40 14.72 -12.65
CA ALA A 214 -2.84 14.65 -14.06
C ALA A 214 -2.34 15.84 -14.92
N ARG A 215 -1.47 16.68 -14.39
CA ARG A 215 -0.97 17.87 -15.10
C ARG A 215 0.24 17.54 -15.94
#